data_cc899eaf0600c4deb713a0af33e334ca
#
_entry.id   cc899eaf0600c4deb713a0af33e334ca
#
_cell.length_a   1.000
_cell.length_b   1.000
_cell.length_c   1.000
_cell.angle_alpha   90.00
_cell.angle_beta   90.00
_cell.angle_gamma   90.00
#
_symmetry.space_group_name_H-M   'P 1'
#
loop_
_entity.id
_entity.type
_entity.pdbx_description
1 polymer ?
#
loop_
_entity_poly.entity_id
_entity_poly.type
_entity_poly.pdbx_seq_one_letter_code
_entity_poly.pdbx_strand_id
1 'polypeptide(L)'
;AQPVTIQSMINARNKTDNCKVDLFGVKNKFDKVKLPSPFKFTNDLERCCYDVIDSLPKKKSLPLIKDILSSLYRASSAEYFIYTNSDIGVLPDFYNFISEKIKSGFDSICINRRDMPKHISGQEIDVSNFEILFSELGKYHMGADCFVFHRDAFKKMIFGNVFVGVPPVGGVFLDQIRKTSNNFHWVNRKGDKQGPPERLLTFHIGSDRNWLKNENIYWTENNKQAKKNNHPFENHLK
;
A
#
# COMPACT_ATOMS: atom_id res chain seq x y z
N ALA A 1 -6.51 -0.27 -13.86
CA ALA A 1 -5.90 -0.99 -12.73
C ALA A 1 -6.91 -1.25 -11.60
N GLN A 2 -7.60 -0.23 -11.10
CA GLN A 2 -8.45 -0.36 -9.91
C GLN A 2 -9.51 -1.47 -9.95
N PRO A 3 -10.30 -1.71 -11.01
CA PRO A 3 -11.25 -2.82 -11.01
C PRO A 3 -10.59 -4.17 -10.75
N VAL A 4 -9.42 -4.40 -11.35
CA VAL A 4 -8.66 -5.66 -11.21
C VAL A 4 -8.08 -5.80 -9.80
N THR A 5 -7.49 -4.75 -9.24
CA THR A 5 -6.92 -4.80 -7.89
C THR A 5 -8.00 -5.00 -6.83
N ILE A 6 -9.14 -4.32 -6.96
CA ILE A 6 -10.31 -4.51 -6.10
C ILE A 6 -10.82 -5.95 -6.17
N GLN A 7 -11.00 -6.49 -7.37
CA GLN A 7 -11.47 -7.87 -7.53
C GLN A 7 -10.48 -8.89 -6.98
N SER A 8 -9.16 -8.63 -7.10
CA SER A 8 -8.14 -9.51 -6.51
C SER A 8 -8.27 -9.63 -4.99
N MET A 9 -8.53 -8.51 -4.34
CA MET A 9 -8.74 -8.49 -2.88
C MET A 9 -10.02 -9.25 -2.48
N ILE A 10 -11.09 -9.13 -3.27
CA ILE A 10 -12.33 -9.88 -3.04
C ILE A 10 -12.08 -11.39 -3.21
N ASN A 11 -11.39 -11.79 -4.28
CA ASN A 11 -11.10 -13.18 -4.56
C ASN A 11 -10.21 -13.80 -3.47
N ALA A 12 -9.15 -13.09 -3.04
CA ALA A 12 -8.29 -13.55 -1.97
C ALA A 12 -9.05 -13.66 -0.64
N ARG A 13 -9.91 -12.68 -0.31
CA ARG A 13 -10.78 -12.75 0.88
C ARG A 13 -11.69 -13.98 0.85
N ASN A 14 -12.30 -14.28 -0.30
CA ASN A 14 -13.23 -15.41 -0.43
C ASN A 14 -12.53 -16.78 -0.34
N LYS A 15 -11.21 -16.83 -0.59
CA LYS A 15 -10.39 -18.03 -0.43
C LYS A 15 -9.78 -18.18 0.96
N THR A 16 -9.98 -17.19 1.83
CA THR A 16 -9.41 -17.19 3.18
C THR A 16 -10.36 -17.91 4.14
N ASP A 17 -9.86 -18.91 4.83
CA ASP A 17 -10.61 -19.75 5.77
C ASP A 17 -10.08 -19.65 7.22
N ASN A 18 -8.87 -19.13 7.41
CA ASN A 18 -8.17 -19.16 8.69
C ASN A 18 -8.16 -17.81 9.45
N CYS A 19 -8.75 -16.77 8.87
CA CYS A 19 -8.92 -15.46 9.50
C CYS A 19 -10.09 -14.67 8.88
N LYS A 20 -10.65 -13.73 9.63
CA LYS A 20 -11.66 -12.80 9.13
C LYS A 20 -10.98 -11.60 8.46
N VAL A 21 -11.40 -11.27 7.26
CA VAL A 21 -10.91 -10.13 6.49
C VAL A 21 -12.05 -9.15 6.20
N ASP A 22 -11.92 -7.92 6.67
CA ASP A 22 -12.79 -6.80 6.32
C ASP A 22 -12.06 -5.88 5.32
N LEU A 23 -12.72 -5.55 4.21
CA LEU A 23 -12.18 -4.70 3.15
C LEU A 23 -12.71 -3.28 3.28
N PHE A 24 -11.80 -2.31 3.32
CA PHE A 24 -12.12 -0.90 3.42
C PHE A 24 -11.51 -0.08 2.29
N GLY A 25 -12.26 0.88 1.77
CA GLY A 25 -11.76 1.96 0.96
C GLY A 25 -11.75 3.28 1.72
N VAL A 26 -10.71 4.07 1.50
CA VAL A 26 -10.60 5.42 2.05
C VAL A 26 -10.56 6.39 0.88
N LYS A 27 -11.35 7.45 0.95
CA LYS A 27 -11.46 8.48 -0.10
C LYS A 27 -11.56 9.88 0.49
N ASN A 28 -11.24 10.89 -0.31
CA ASN A 28 -11.57 12.26 0.01
C ASN A 28 -13.07 12.52 -0.19
N LYS A 29 -13.62 13.49 0.53
CA LYS A 29 -15.04 13.89 0.44
C LYS A 29 -15.47 14.33 -0.97
N PHE A 30 -14.52 14.71 -1.81
CA PHE A 30 -14.79 15.13 -3.21
C PHE A 30 -14.74 13.96 -4.21
N ASP A 31 -14.25 12.79 -3.81
CA ASP A 31 -14.10 11.66 -4.70
C ASP A 31 -15.44 10.93 -4.91
N LYS A 32 -15.87 10.82 -6.17
CA LYS A 32 -17.09 10.09 -6.56
C LYS A 32 -16.81 8.64 -6.88
N VAL A 33 -16.14 7.92 -5.98
CA VAL A 33 -15.78 6.51 -6.16
C VAL A 33 -16.87 5.63 -5.57
N LYS A 34 -17.20 4.54 -6.27
CA LYS A 34 -18.03 3.44 -5.77
C LYS A 34 -17.17 2.19 -5.63
N LEU A 35 -17.37 1.46 -4.56
CA LEU A 35 -16.72 0.17 -4.34
C LEU A 35 -17.77 -0.95 -4.36
N PRO A 36 -17.48 -2.10 -4.97
CA PRO A 36 -18.37 -3.25 -4.92
C PRO A 36 -18.38 -3.87 -3.52
N SER A 37 -19.47 -4.57 -3.18
CA SER A 37 -19.48 -5.45 -2.01
C SER A 37 -18.37 -6.51 -2.16
N PRO A 38 -17.67 -6.89 -1.08
CA PRO A 38 -17.92 -6.58 0.34
C PRO A 38 -17.13 -5.39 0.90
N PHE A 39 -16.58 -4.52 0.04
CA PHE A 39 -15.90 -3.32 0.51
C PHE A 39 -16.85 -2.38 1.27
N LYS A 40 -16.32 -1.76 2.30
CA LYS A 40 -16.96 -0.67 3.03
C LYS A 40 -16.12 0.59 2.90
N PHE A 41 -16.74 1.77 2.93
CA PHE A 41 -15.99 3.01 3.09
C PHE A 41 -15.77 3.31 4.57
N THR A 42 -14.61 3.86 4.88
CA THR A 42 -14.42 4.61 6.12
C THR A 42 -15.13 5.96 6.01
N ASN A 43 -15.06 6.79 7.07
CA ASN A 43 -15.46 8.20 6.93
C ASN A 43 -14.55 8.89 5.90
N ASP A 44 -15.14 9.79 5.12
CA ASP A 44 -14.41 10.56 4.13
C ASP A 44 -13.31 11.41 4.78
N LEU A 45 -12.22 11.60 4.06
CA LEU A 45 -11.14 12.46 4.51
C LEU A 45 -11.50 13.93 4.28
N GLU A 46 -11.38 14.73 5.32
CA GLU A 46 -11.77 16.14 5.29
C GLU A 46 -10.71 17.07 4.70
N ARG A 47 -9.45 16.62 4.70
CA ARG A 47 -8.31 17.41 4.25
C ARG A 47 -7.34 16.61 3.39
N CYS A 48 -6.50 17.32 2.64
CA CYS A 48 -5.46 16.74 1.80
C CYS A 48 -4.14 17.54 1.91
N CYS A 49 -3.15 17.24 1.08
CA CYS A 49 -1.83 17.82 1.15
C CYS A 49 -1.79 19.35 1.10
N TYR A 50 -2.58 19.99 0.23
CA TYR A 50 -2.60 21.45 0.10
C TYR A 50 -3.37 22.18 1.21
N ASP A 51 -4.13 21.48 2.04
CA ASP A 51 -4.78 22.07 3.21
C ASP A 51 -3.82 22.21 4.41
N VAL A 52 -2.65 21.58 4.34
CA VAL A 52 -1.63 21.58 5.39
C VAL A 52 -0.25 22.03 4.91
N ILE A 53 -0.07 22.25 3.61
CA ILE A 53 1.17 22.67 2.97
C ILE A 53 0.85 23.82 1.99
N ASP A 54 0.98 25.06 2.43
CA ASP A 54 0.58 26.26 1.68
C ASP A 54 1.29 26.43 0.33
N SER A 55 2.52 25.91 0.21
CA SER A 55 3.30 25.98 -1.02
C SER A 55 2.79 25.08 -2.15
N LEU A 56 1.85 24.15 -1.87
CA LEU A 56 1.33 23.25 -2.88
C LEU A 56 0.18 23.86 -3.68
N PRO A 57 0.18 23.67 -5.02
CA PRO A 57 -0.95 24.10 -5.85
C PRO A 57 -2.18 23.22 -5.56
N LYS A 58 -3.37 23.83 -5.56
CA LYS A 58 -4.66 23.11 -5.37
C LYS A 58 -5.09 22.31 -6.61
N LYS A 59 -4.16 21.54 -7.20
CA LYS A 59 -4.40 20.73 -8.40
C LYS A 59 -4.70 19.26 -8.07
N LYS A 60 -4.08 18.71 -7.01
CA LYS A 60 -4.22 17.31 -6.62
C LYS A 60 -4.50 17.19 -5.13
N SER A 61 -5.62 16.58 -4.82
CA SER A 61 -6.07 16.32 -3.45
C SER A 61 -5.43 15.05 -2.90
N LEU A 62 -4.07 15.01 -2.79
CA LEU A 62 -3.36 13.84 -2.30
C LEU A 62 -3.59 13.68 -0.79
N PRO A 63 -4.11 12.53 -0.33
CA PRO A 63 -4.44 12.33 1.07
C PRO A 63 -3.20 12.15 1.94
N LEU A 64 -3.29 12.58 3.20
CA LEU A 64 -2.25 12.36 4.19
C LEU A 64 -2.29 10.89 4.66
N ILE A 65 -1.13 10.22 4.73
CA ILE A 65 -1.08 8.83 5.18
C ILE A 65 -1.61 8.67 6.61
N LYS A 66 -1.33 9.62 7.49
CA LYS A 66 -1.86 9.64 8.86
C LYS A 66 -3.40 9.65 8.88
N ASP A 67 -4.03 10.43 8.01
CA ASP A 67 -5.48 10.56 7.99
C ASP A 67 -6.15 9.30 7.46
N ILE A 68 -5.56 8.67 6.43
CA ILE A 68 -5.99 7.35 5.92
C ILE A 68 -5.99 6.32 7.05
N LEU A 69 -4.86 6.17 7.74
CA LEU A 69 -4.73 5.18 8.81
C LEU A 69 -5.61 5.52 10.03
N SER A 70 -5.77 6.79 10.35
CA SER A 70 -6.67 7.23 11.42
C SER A 70 -8.13 6.92 11.11
N SER A 71 -8.54 7.08 9.83
CA SER A 71 -9.90 6.75 9.40
C SER A 71 -10.15 5.24 9.48
N LEU A 72 -9.20 4.42 9.04
CA LEU A 72 -9.27 2.95 9.18
C LEU A 72 -9.29 2.53 10.66
N TYR A 73 -8.42 3.11 11.50
CA TYR A 73 -8.34 2.80 12.93
C TYR A 73 -9.68 3.04 13.65
N ARG A 74 -10.40 4.08 13.28
CA ARG A 74 -11.75 4.37 13.83
C ARG A 74 -12.83 3.46 13.27
N ALA A 75 -12.71 3.04 12.00
CA ALA A 75 -13.73 2.25 11.31
C ALA A 75 -13.66 0.75 11.63
N SER A 76 -12.54 0.24 12.15
CA SER A 76 -12.31 -1.18 12.36
C SER A 76 -11.74 -1.47 13.74
N SER A 77 -12.21 -2.56 14.36
CA SER A 77 -11.66 -3.13 15.59
C SER A 77 -10.67 -4.28 15.32
N ALA A 78 -10.29 -4.53 14.06
CA ALA A 78 -9.34 -5.58 13.72
C ALA A 78 -8.02 -5.40 14.46
N GLU A 79 -7.42 -6.51 14.85
CA GLU A 79 -6.14 -6.54 15.57
C GLU A 79 -4.97 -6.15 14.65
N TYR A 80 -5.04 -6.53 13.38
CA TYR A 80 -4.04 -6.21 12.37
C TYR A 80 -4.64 -5.39 11.24
N PHE A 81 -3.89 -4.43 10.75
CA PHE A 81 -4.21 -3.64 9.58
C PHE A 81 -3.30 -3.97 8.42
N ILE A 82 -3.86 -3.93 7.21
CA ILE A 82 -3.13 -4.05 5.97
C ILE A 82 -3.36 -2.77 5.18
N TYR A 83 -2.28 -2.05 4.89
CA TYR A 83 -2.30 -0.91 3.98
C TYR A 83 -1.68 -1.31 2.65
N THR A 84 -2.35 -0.98 1.58
CA THR A 84 -1.82 -1.08 0.22
C THR A 84 -2.33 0.06 -0.64
N ASN A 85 -1.57 0.44 -1.68
CA ASN A 85 -2.03 1.41 -2.66
C ASN A 85 -3.15 0.82 -3.52
N SER A 86 -4.00 1.68 -4.09
CA SER A 86 -5.17 1.25 -4.88
C SER A 86 -4.82 0.59 -6.23
N ASP A 87 -3.58 0.68 -6.66
CA ASP A 87 -3.04 0.06 -7.88
C ASP A 87 -2.27 -1.25 -7.62
N ILE A 88 -2.27 -1.71 -6.38
CA ILE A 88 -1.66 -2.98 -5.96
C ILE A 88 -2.73 -4.05 -5.81
N GLY A 89 -2.64 -5.09 -6.62
CA GLY A 89 -3.45 -6.29 -6.48
C GLY A 89 -2.77 -7.36 -5.63
N VAL A 90 -3.55 -8.31 -5.15
CA VAL A 90 -3.09 -9.42 -4.31
C VAL A 90 -3.36 -10.77 -4.94
N LEU A 91 -2.51 -11.76 -4.65
CA LEU A 91 -2.73 -13.13 -5.09
C LEU A 91 -3.72 -13.87 -4.18
N PRO A 92 -4.32 -14.98 -4.66
CA PRO A 92 -5.38 -15.67 -3.93
C PRO A 92 -5.03 -16.11 -2.51
N ASP A 93 -3.78 -16.48 -2.25
CA ASP A 93 -3.30 -16.94 -0.93
C ASP A 93 -2.84 -15.82 0.00
N PHE A 94 -2.97 -14.57 -0.42
CA PHE A 94 -2.39 -13.42 0.28
C PHE A 94 -2.75 -13.36 1.77
N TYR A 95 -4.03 -13.43 2.09
CA TYR A 95 -4.46 -13.31 3.50
C TYR A 95 -4.13 -14.54 4.32
N ASN A 96 -4.15 -15.73 3.74
CA ASN A 96 -3.72 -16.97 4.43
C ASN A 96 -2.24 -16.89 4.80
N PHE A 97 -1.39 -16.46 3.86
CA PHE A 97 0.04 -16.23 4.13
C PHE A 97 0.27 -15.23 5.27
N ILE A 98 -0.44 -14.09 5.25
CA ILE A 98 -0.31 -13.09 6.32
C ILE A 98 -0.73 -13.67 7.67
N SER A 99 -1.85 -14.40 7.71
CA SER A 99 -2.33 -15.06 8.92
C SER A 99 -1.31 -16.07 9.47
N GLU A 100 -0.67 -16.86 8.61
CA GLU A 100 0.40 -17.80 8.98
C GLU A 100 1.60 -17.07 9.59
N LYS A 101 2.04 -15.97 8.99
CA LYS A 101 3.16 -15.17 9.51
C LYS A 101 2.84 -14.54 10.87
N ILE A 102 1.63 -14.02 11.05
CA ILE A 102 1.17 -13.49 12.34
C ILE A 102 1.16 -14.59 13.40
N LYS A 103 0.62 -15.78 13.09
CA LYS A 103 0.63 -16.93 13.97
C LYS A 103 2.04 -17.41 14.32
N SER A 104 3.00 -17.18 13.42
CA SER A 104 4.43 -17.47 13.66
C SER A 104 5.12 -16.39 14.51
N GLY A 105 4.38 -15.38 14.99
CA GLY A 105 4.87 -14.37 15.92
C GLY A 105 5.35 -13.06 15.29
N PHE A 106 5.19 -12.87 13.96
CA PHE A 106 5.49 -11.58 13.35
C PHE A 106 4.38 -10.57 13.64
N ASP A 107 4.74 -9.39 14.14
CA ASP A 107 3.80 -8.31 14.44
C ASP A 107 3.70 -7.26 13.32
N SER A 108 4.63 -7.31 12.38
CA SER A 108 4.65 -6.42 11.22
C SER A 108 5.31 -7.07 10.01
N ILE A 109 4.74 -6.83 8.82
CA ILE A 109 5.24 -7.39 7.57
C ILE A 109 5.27 -6.30 6.51
N CYS A 110 6.38 -6.21 5.77
CA CYS A 110 6.48 -5.43 4.54
C CYS A 110 6.57 -6.38 3.35
N ILE A 111 5.79 -6.12 2.31
CA ILE A 111 5.75 -6.95 1.12
C ILE A 111 6.12 -6.11 -0.09
N ASN A 112 7.21 -6.49 -0.77
CA ASN A 112 7.58 -5.89 -2.03
C ASN A 112 6.67 -6.43 -3.14
N ARG A 113 6.27 -5.51 -4.01
CA ARG A 113 5.46 -5.86 -5.18
C ARG A 113 6.30 -6.46 -6.30
N ARG A 114 5.63 -7.08 -7.25
CA ARG A 114 6.14 -7.30 -8.60
C ARG A 114 5.45 -6.35 -9.58
N ASP A 115 6.18 -5.84 -10.57
CA ASP A 115 5.59 -5.12 -11.69
C ASP A 115 5.19 -6.12 -12.76
N MET A 116 3.96 -6.06 -13.25
CA MET A 116 3.49 -6.91 -14.33
C MET A 116 4.20 -6.57 -15.65
N PRO A 117 4.39 -7.54 -16.56
CA PRO A 117 4.96 -7.29 -17.87
C PRO A 117 4.18 -6.21 -18.64
N LYS A 118 4.88 -5.41 -19.45
CA LYS A 118 4.27 -4.28 -20.19
C LYS A 118 3.12 -4.70 -21.10
N HIS A 119 3.21 -5.88 -21.71
CA HIS A 119 2.15 -6.39 -22.59
C HIS A 119 0.85 -6.69 -21.83
N ILE A 120 0.93 -6.98 -20.52
CA ILE A 120 -0.24 -7.15 -19.66
C ILE A 120 -0.73 -5.80 -19.13
N SER A 121 0.19 -4.94 -18.70
CA SER A 121 -0.17 -3.63 -18.14
C SER A 121 -0.76 -2.64 -19.15
N GLY A 122 -0.54 -2.87 -20.45
CA GLY A 122 -1.11 -2.08 -21.54
C GLY A 122 -2.44 -2.60 -22.09
N GLN A 123 -2.90 -3.77 -21.65
CA GLN A 123 -4.19 -4.33 -22.06
C GLN A 123 -5.30 -3.87 -21.10
N GLU A 124 -6.51 -3.67 -21.60
CA GLU A 124 -7.71 -3.70 -20.76
C GLU A 124 -7.84 -5.12 -20.21
N ILE A 125 -7.34 -5.30 -18.98
CA ILE A 125 -7.49 -6.56 -18.30
C ILE A 125 -8.94 -6.65 -17.86
N ASP A 126 -9.70 -7.51 -18.53
CA ASP A 126 -11.03 -7.87 -18.10
C ASP A 126 -10.94 -8.67 -16.80
N VAL A 127 -11.84 -8.36 -15.87
CA VAL A 127 -11.99 -9.08 -14.61
C VAL A 127 -12.23 -10.57 -14.83
N SER A 128 -12.78 -10.97 -15.99
CA SER A 128 -12.98 -12.36 -16.39
C SER A 128 -11.68 -13.10 -16.74
N ASN A 129 -10.62 -12.41 -17.13
CA ASN A 129 -9.32 -12.98 -17.51
C ASN A 129 -8.26 -12.93 -16.41
N PHE A 130 -8.70 -12.91 -15.18
CA PHE A 130 -7.89 -12.69 -13.99
C PHE A 130 -6.78 -13.73 -13.80
N GLU A 131 -6.99 -14.96 -14.25
CA GLU A 131 -6.02 -16.07 -14.11
C GLU A 131 -4.74 -15.84 -14.90
N ILE A 132 -4.80 -15.09 -15.99
CA ILE A 132 -3.61 -14.71 -16.78
C ILE A 132 -2.61 -13.93 -15.92
N LEU A 133 -3.09 -13.09 -14.99
CA LEU A 133 -2.23 -12.31 -14.09
C LEU A 133 -1.42 -13.18 -13.13
N PHE A 134 -1.91 -14.37 -12.83
CA PHE A 134 -1.24 -15.27 -11.89
C PHE A 134 -0.23 -16.19 -12.58
N SER A 135 -0.39 -16.44 -13.87
CA SER A 135 0.53 -17.24 -14.66
C SER A 135 1.78 -16.47 -15.11
N GLU A 136 1.71 -15.15 -15.18
CA GLU A 136 2.81 -14.31 -15.61
C GLU A 136 3.70 -13.89 -14.43
N LEU A 137 4.97 -14.28 -14.51
CA LEU A 137 5.99 -13.88 -13.54
C LEU A 137 6.45 -12.44 -13.83
N GLY A 138 5.87 -11.47 -13.15
CA GLY A 138 6.30 -10.08 -13.20
C GLY A 138 7.71 -9.91 -12.61
N LYS A 139 8.32 -8.76 -12.87
CA LYS A 139 9.64 -8.41 -12.31
C LYS A 139 9.50 -7.89 -10.88
N TYR A 140 10.41 -8.31 -10.01
CA TYR A 140 10.51 -7.73 -8.67
C TYR A 140 10.78 -6.23 -8.73
N HIS A 141 10.02 -5.48 -7.94
CA HIS A 141 10.22 -4.07 -7.73
C HIS A 141 10.69 -3.82 -6.29
N MET A 142 11.60 -2.83 -6.12
CA MET A 142 12.10 -2.48 -4.78
C MET A 142 11.10 -1.69 -3.93
N GLY A 143 9.97 -1.27 -4.53
CA GLY A 143 8.94 -0.49 -3.85
C GLY A 143 8.20 -1.33 -2.81
N ALA A 144 8.23 -0.85 -1.59
CA ALA A 144 7.39 -1.33 -0.50
C ALA A 144 6.04 -0.64 -0.61
N ASP A 145 5.02 -1.38 -1.06
CA ASP A 145 3.68 -0.83 -1.34
C ASP A 145 2.57 -1.57 -0.59
N CYS A 146 2.94 -2.58 0.22
CA CYS A 146 2.02 -3.32 1.06
C CYS A 146 2.63 -3.51 2.45
N PHE A 147 1.89 -3.11 3.48
CA PHE A 147 2.33 -3.08 4.86
C PHE A 147 1.28 -3.70 5.77
N VAL A 148 1.68 -4.67 6.57
CA VAL A 148 0.88 -5.29 7.63
C VAL A 148 1.45 -4.87 8.97
N PHE A 149 0.59 -4.52 9.92
CA PHE A 149 1.02 -4.10 11.26
C PHE A 149 -0.09 -4.28 12.30
N HIS A 150 0.32 -4.56 13.53
CA HIS A 150 -0.61 -4.59 14.65
C HIS A 150 -1.21 -3.20 14.90
N ARG A 151 -2.51 -3.12 15.19
CA ARG A 151 -3.22 -1.84 15.35
C ARG A 151 -2.60 -0.90 16.41
N ASP A 152 -2.00 -1.45 17.48
CA ASP A 152 -1.37 -0.64 18.50
C ASP A 152 -0.06 0.00 18.05
N ALA A 153 0.61 -0.56 17.05
CA ALA A 153 1.77 0.05 16.44
C ALA A 153 1.41 1.42 15.83
N PHE A 154 0.21 1.56 15.23
CA PHE A 154 -0.24 2.81 14.65
C PHE A 154 -0.23 3.98 15.66
N LYS A 155 -0.58 3.73 16.92
CA LYS A 155 -0.58 4.76 17.98
C LYS A 155 0.81 5.38 18.22
N LYS A 156 1.87 4.64 17.88
CA LYS A 156 3.28 5.05 18.05
C LYS A 156 3.89 5.62 16.77
N MET A 157 3.23 5.44 15.62
CA MET A 157 3.75 5.88 14.32
C MET A 157 3.64 7.39 14.14
N ILE A 158 4.68 8.02 13.62
CA ILE A 158 4.77 9.46 13.38
C ILE A 158 4.94 9.68 11.88
N PHE A 159 3.91 10.18 11.21
CA PHE A 159 3.92 10.44 9.77
C PHE A 159 4.00 11.95 9.43
N GLY A 160 3.67 12.83 10.39
CA GLY A 160 3.53 14.25 10.10
C GLY A 160 2.54 14.52 8.97
N ASN A 161 2.93 15.41 8.06
CA ASN A 161 2.14 15.78 6.88
C ASN A 161 2.57 15.04 5.60
N VAL A 162 3.18 13.87 5.73
CA VAL A 162 3.51 13.03 4.57
C VAL A 162 2.23 12.53 3.90
N PHE A 163 2.17 12.64 2.57
CA PHE A 163 1.00 12.29 1.78
C PHE A 163 1.30 11.21 0.73
N VAL A 164 0.27 10.48 0.33
CA VAL A 164 0.37 9.38 -0.65
C VAL A 164 0.37 9.91 -2.09
N GLY A 165 0.75 9.06 -3.05
CA GLY A 165 0.77 9.36 -4.47
C GLY A 165 2.12 9.83 -5.01
N VAL A 166 3.07 10.21 -4.15
CA VAL A 166 4.45 10.53 -4.53
C VAL A 166 5.43 10.03 -3.48
N PRO A 167 6.68 9.67 -3.88
CA PRO A 167 7.72 9.38 -2.90
C PRO A 167 7.93 10.54 -1.89
N PRO A 168 8.38 10.25 -0.67
CA PRO A 168 8.94 8.99 -0.18
C PRO A 168 7.99 8.18 0.71
N VAL A 169 6.68 8.27 0.52
CA VAL A 169 5.67 7.70 1.42
C VAL A 169 5.95 6.23 1.79
N GLY A 170 6.32 5.38 0.84
CA GLY A 170 6.65 3.97 1.11
C GLY A 170 7.86 3.83 2.06
N GLY A 171 8.90 4.63 1.86
CA GLY A 171 10.09 4.66 2.74
C GLY A 171 9.76 5.14 4.14
N VAL A 172 8.93 6.18 4.26
CA VAL A 172 8.47 6.69 5.56
C VAL A 172 7.63 5.64 6.29
N PHE A 173 6.73 4.95 5.57
CA PHE A 173 5.92 3.91 6.17
C PHE A 173 6.76 2.73 6.67
N LEU A 174 7.70 2.27 5.85
CA LEU A 174 8.64 1.22 6.23
C LEU A 174 9.46 1.59 7.48
N ASP A 175 9.98 2.83 7.54
CA ASP A 175 10.71 3.33 8.71
C ASP A 175 9.85 3.29 9.98
N GLN A 176 8.60 3.75 9.88
CA GLN A 176 7.68 3.75 11.03
C GLN A 176 7.31 2.33 11.49
N ILE A 177 7.05 1.42 10.58
CA ILE A 177 6.79 0.02 10.90
C ILE A 177 7.99 -0.59 11.63
N ARG A 178 9.20 -0.43 11.10
CA ARG A 178 10.41 -0.97 11.73
C ARG A 178 10.68 -0.42 13.12
N LYS A 179 10.38 0.87 13.36
CA LYS A 179 10.54 1.51 14.67
C LYS A 179 9.51 1.07 15.71
N THR A 180 8.35 0.63 15.27
CA THR A 180 7.23 0.26 16.15
C THR A 180 7.00 -1.24 16.24
N SER A 181 7.72 -2.04 15.47
CA SER A 181 7.66 -3.49 15.45
C SER A 181 8.65 -4.11 16.43
N ASN A 182 8.24 -5.20 17.10
CA ASN A 182 9.14 -6.05 17.88
C ASN A 182 9.68 -7.20 17.03
N ASN A 183 8.89 -7.71 16.08
CA ASN A 183 9.28 -8.82 15.20
C ASN A 183 8.81 -8.55 13.77
N PHE A 184 9.70 -7.89 13.01
CA PHE A 184 9.44 -7.44 11.65
C PHE A 184 9.87 -8.48 10.61
N HIS A 185 9.02 -8.73 9.62
CA HIS A 185 9.33 -9.59 8.48
C HIS A 185 9.26 -8.81 7.16
N TRP A 186 10.26 -9.01 6.29
CA TRP A 186 10.30 -8.37 4.98
C TRP A 186 10.25 -9.42 3.87
N VAL A 187 9.10 -9.55 3.23
CA VAL A 187 8.86 -10.50 2.13
C VAL A 187 9.44 -9.95 0.83
N ASN A 188 10.26 -10.76 0.17
CA ASN A 188 10.84 -10.46 -1.14
C ASN A 188 11.73 -9.20 -1.18
N ARG A 189 12.51 -8.97 -0.14
CA ARG A 189 13.51 -7.91 -0.14
C ARG A 189 14.54 -8.15 -1.23
N LYS A 190 14.78 -7.15 -2.09
CA LYS A 190 15.82 -7.22 -3.11
C LYS A 190 17.20 -7.31 -2.43
N GLY A 191 17.97 -8.33 -2.78
CA GLY A 191 19.31 -8.55 -2.22
C GLY A 191 19.40 -9.64 -1.15
N ASP A 192 18.29 -10.20 -0.70
CA ASP A 192 18.32 -11.43 0.06
C ASP A 192 18.77 -12.57 -0.87
N LYS A 193 20.07 -12.90 -0.76
CA LYS A 193 20.72 -13.94 -1.55
C LYS A 193 20.33 -15.38 -1.09
N GLN A 194 19.42 -15.49 -0.16
CA GLN A 194 19.06 -16.76 0.47
C GLN A 194 17.75 -17.31 -0.11
N GLY A 195 17.88 -18.04 -1.19
CA GLY A 195 16.81 -18.88 -1.70
C GLY A 195 15.91 -18.25 -2.79
N PRO A 196 14.99 -19.05 -3.33
CA PRO A 196 13.98 -18.54 -4.26
C PRO A 196 13.08 -17.53 -3.54
N PRO A 197 12.41 -16.64 -4.30
CA PRO A 197 11.48 -15.67 -3.71
C PRO A 197 10.47 -16.38 -2.81
N GLU A 198 10.32 -15.92 -1.60
CA GLU A 198 9.52 -16.58 -0.57
C GLU A 198 8.10 -16.88 -1.05
N ARG A 199 7.45 -15.94 -1.71
CA ARG A 199 6.17 -16.11 -2.41
C ARG A 199 5.81 -14.84 -3.15
N LEU A 200 5.27 -14.96 -4.35
CA LEU A 200 4.67 -13.81 -5.04
C LEU A 200 3.30 -13.56 -4.41
N LEU A 201 3.10 -12.42 -3.78
CA LEU A 201 1.88 -12.11 -3.04
C LEU A 201 1.14 -10.90 -3.58
N THR A 202 1.86 -9.94 -4.15
CA THR A 202 1.31 -8.69 -4.65
C THR A 202 1.81 -8.38 -6.05
N PHE A 203 0.98 -7.70 -6.84
CA PHE A 203 1.34 -7.27 -8.18
C PHE A 203 0.86 -5.83 -8.42
N HIS A 204 1.58 -5.11 -9.26
CA HIS A 204 1.24 -3.78 -9.70
C HIS A 204 0.87 -3.78 -11.18
N ILE A 205 -0.31 -3.23 -11.49
CA ILE A 205 -0.78 -3.04 -12.85
C ILE A 205 -0.66 -1.55 -13.17
N GLY A 206 0.27 -1.23 -14.02
CA GLY A 206 0.50 0.14 -14.47
C GLY A 206 1.94 0.30 -14.93
N SER A 207 2.13 1.02 -16.03
CA SER A 207 3.46 1.20 -16.60
C SER A 207 4.04 2.59 -16.35
N ASP A 208 3.23 3.53 -15.89
CA ASP A 208 3.55 4.92 -16.10
C ASP A 208 3.91 5.67 -14.82
N ARG A 209 5.21 5.88 -14.70
CA ARG A 209 5.78 6.92 -13.84
C ARG A 209 5.66 8.33 -14.48
N ASN A 210 4.62 8.55 -15.30
CA ASN A 210 4.39 9.84 -15.99
C ASN A 210 4.20 11.00 -15.01
N TRP A 211 3.77 10.71 -13.76
CA TRP A 211 3.72 11.66 -12.68
C TRP A 211 5.09 12.25 -12.29
N LEU A 212 6.21 11.57 -12.57
CA LEU A 212 7.57 12.07 -12.27
C LEU A 212 7.97 13.30 -13.09
N LYS A 213 7.44 13.44 -14.31
CA LYS A 213 7.89 14.49 -15.24
C LYS A 213 7.31 15.87 -14.92
N ASN A 214 6.12 15.95 -14.32
CA ASN A 214 5.38 17.20 -14.15
C ASN A 214 5.08 17.59 -12.68
N GLU A 215 5.61 16.87 -11.70
CA GLU A 215 5.17 16.99 -10.30
C GLU A 215 6.30 17.17 -9.30
N ASN A 216 7.35 17.82 -9.72
CA ASN A 216 8.54 18.03 -8.88
C ASN A 216 8.21 18.74 -7.55
N ILE A 217 7.22 19.63 -7.53
CA ILE A 217 6.83 20.35 -6.33
C ILE A 217 6.21 19.43 -5.26
N TYR A 218 5.32 18.50 -5.64
CA TYR A 218 4.73 17.55 -4.68
C TYR A 218 5.78 16.62 -4.10
N TRP A 219 6.69 16.13 -4.93
CA TRP A 219 7.80 15.30 -4.47
C TRP A 219 8.74 16.08 -3.54
N THR A 220 9.12 17.30 -3.91
CA THR A 220 9.97 18.18 -3.09
C THR A 220 9.34 18.45 -1.73
N GLU A 221 8.07 18.83 -1.70
CA GLU A 221 7.37 19.11 -0.45
C GLU A 221 7.19 17.85 0.41
N ASN A 222 6.83 16.70 -0.18
CA ASN A 222 6.71 15.45 0.56
C ASN A 222 8.04 15.02 1.20
N ASN A 223 9.16 15.22 0.49
CA ASN A 223 10.50 15.01 1.04
C ASN A 223 10.80 15.94 2.21
N LYS A 224 10.41 17.24 2.13
CA LYS A 224 10.56 18.18 3.25
C LYS A 224 9.75 17.72 4.46
N GLN A 225 8.50 17.26 4.25
CA GLN A 225 7.66 16.77 5.35
C GLN A 225 8.27 15.52 6.00
N ALA A 226 8.80 14.60 5.22
CA ALA A 226 9.47 13.43 5.75
C ALA A 226 10.73 13.80 6.57
N LYS A 227 11.56 14.72 6.07
CA LYS A 227 12.75 15.21 6.80
C LYS A 227 12.40 15.89 8.13
N LYS A 228 11.31 16.69 8.19
CA LYS A 228 10.84 17.33 9.42
C LYS A 228 10.53 16.33 10.53
N ASN A 229 10.20 15.09 10.19
CA ASN A 229 9.88 14.03 11.14
C ASN A 229 11.05 13.06 11.36
N ASN A 230 12.29 13.46 11.03
CA ASN A 230 13.51 12.63 11.19
C ASN A 230 13.43 11.25 10.54
N HIS A 231 12.73 11.15 9.39
CA HIS A 231 12.76 9.93 8.61
C HIS A 231 14.08 9.85 7.85
N PRO A 232 14.89 8.80 8.06
CA PRO A 232 16.14 8.63 7.34
C PRO A 232 15.83 8.38 5.86
N PHE A 233 16.34 9.28 5.01
CA PHE A 233 16.38 9.05 3.57
C PHE A 233 17.62 8.23 3.24
N GLU A 234 17.57 6.96 3.43
CA GLU A 234 18.43 6.10 2.67
C GLU A 234 17.86 6.03 1.25
N ASN A 235 18.63 6.52 0.30
CA ASN A 235 18.38 6.32 -1.12
C ASN A 235 18.41 4.82 -1.43
N HIS A 236 17.32 4.12 -1.16
CA HIS A 236 17.15 2.72 -1.57
C HIS A 236 16.99 2.56 -3.10
N LEU A 237 17.32 3.62 -3.86
CA LEU A 237 17.30 3.68 -5.32
C LEU A 237 18.71 3.56 -5.95
N LYS A 238 19.73 3.15 -5.18
CA LYS A 238 21.03 2.76 -5.75
C LYS A 238 21.12 1.26 -5.93
#